data_ef356302bdaf6c1c7f4d406ce06bab32
#
_entry.id   ef356302bdaf6c1c7f4d406ce06bab32
#
_cell.length_a   1.000
_cell.length_b   1.000
_cell.length_c   1.000
_cell.angle_alpha   90.00
_cell.angle_beta   90.00
_cell.angle_gamma   90.00
#
_symmetry.space_group_name_H-M   'P 1'
#
loop_
_entity.id
_entity.type
_entity.pdbx_description
1 polymer ?
#
loop_
_entity_poly.entity_id
_entity_poly.type
_entity_poly.pdbx_seq_one_letter_code
_entity_poly.pdbx_strand_id
1 'polypeptide(L)'
;MHKVGELYTYHDHTTGIKHDGDVTFVTHDYIVLCIHRELKTPEEARGARSKWREVKILVFKAHFDQLIPRTNDSIQESPISSP
;
A
#
# COMPACT_ATOMS: atom_id res chain seq x y z
N MET A 1 -1.82 -14.31 -8.51
CA MET A 1 -2.52 -14.03 -7.24
C MET A 1 -1.71 -13.07 -6.40
N HIS A 2 -2.38 -12.15 -5.74
CA HIS A 2 -1.72 -11.14 -4.91
C HIS A 2 -1.30 -11.74 -3.57
N LYS A 3 -0.21 -11.23 -3.01
CA LYS A 3 0.31 -11.71 -1.73
C LYS A 3 0.59 -10.56 -0.80
N VAL A 4 0.42 -10.80 0.48
CA VAL A 4 0.76 -9.82 1.52
C VAL A 4 2.24 -9.46 1.37
N GLY A 5 2.52 -8.16 1.42
CA GLY A 5 3.87 -7.65 1.30
C GLY A 5 4.25 -7.17 -0.09
N GLU A 6 3.46 -7.53 -1.10
CA GLU A 6 3.73 -7.05 -2.46
C GLU A 6 3.46 -5.57 -2.57
N LEU A 7 4.20 -4.91 -3.45
CA LEU A 7 4.09 -3.47 -3.67
C LEU A 7 3.34 -3.20 -4.95
N TYR A 8 2.39 -2.28 -4.88
CA TYR A 8 1.58 -1.88 -6.03
C TYR A 8 1.34 -0.39 -6.05
N THR A 9 1.14 0.13 -7.26
CA THR A 9 0.57 1.45 -7.46
C THR A 9 -0.86 1.23 -7.93
N TYR A 10 -1.82 1.74 -7.19
CA TYR A 10 -3.23 1.67 -7.58
C TYR A 10 -3.61 2.98 -8.27
N HIS A 11 -3.98 2.89 -9.54
CA HIS A 11 -4.40 4.05 -10.31
C HIS A 11 -5.93 4.09 -10.28
N ASP A 12 -6.48 4.97 -9.45
CA ASP A 12 -7.91 5.15 -9.33
C ASP A 12 -8.41 5.93 -10.54
N HIS A 13 -9.08 5.23 -11.46
CA HIS A 13 -9.53 5.86 -12.69
C HIS A 13 -10.65 6.86 -12.47
N THR A 14 -11.34 6.76 -11.34
CA THR A 14 -12.43 7.69 -11.02
C THR A 14 -11.90 9.06 -10.67
N THR A 15 -10.84 9.11 -9.88
CA THR A 15 -10.27 10.39 -9.43
C THR A 15 -9.01 10.76 -10.18
N GLY A 16 -8.38 9.81 -10.87
CA GLY A 16 -7.10 10.04 -11.52
C GLY A 16 -5.92 10.02 -10.58
N ILE A 17 -6.15 9.71 -9.32
CA ILE A 17 -5.09 9.72 -8.31
C ILE A 17 -4.41 8.37 -8.27
N LYS A 18 -3.09 8.38 -8.12
CA LYS A 18 -2.30 7.15 -7.97
C LYS A 18 -1.87 7.02 -6.52
N HIS A 19 -2.02 5.81 -5.99
CA HIS A 19 -1.65 5.50 -4.61
C HIS A 19 -0.62 4.38 -4.62
N ASP A 20 0.53 4.63 -4.01
CA ASP A 20 1.54 3.60 -3.84
C ASP A 20 1.32 2.94 -2.49
N GLY A 21 1.32 1.62 -2.46
CA GLY A 21 1.07 0.93 -1.22
C GLY A 21 1.55 -0.51 -1.23
N ASP A 22 1.46 -1.12 -0.06
CA ASP A 22 1.79 -2.53 0.10
C ASP A 22 0.54 -3.30 0.51
N VAL A 23 0.48 -4.54 0.05
CA VAL A 23 -0.65 -5.41 0.34
C VAL A 23 -0.55 -5.87 1.79
N THR A 24 -1.61 -5.63 2.57
CA THR A 24 -1.65 -6.04 3.96
C THR A 24 -2.64 -7.16 4.22
N PHE A 25 -3.55 -7.39 3.29
CA PHE A 25 -4.57 -8.41 3.46
C PHE A 25 -5.07 -8.84 2.10
N VAL A 26 -5.32 -10.13 1.92
CA VAL A 26 -5.76 -10.69 0.64
C VAL A 26 -6.95 -11.60 0.88
N THR A 27 -7.99 -11.41 0.09
CA THR A 27 -9.09 -12.37 0.02
C THR A 27 -9.32 -12.72 -1.45
N HIS A 28 -10.22 -13.67 -1.67
CA HIS A 28 -10.59 -14.04 -3.03
C HIS A 28 -11.19 -12.86 -3.80
N ASP A 29 -11.87 -11.96 -3.12
CA ASP A 29 -12.65 -10.92 -3.77
C ASP A 29 -11.98 -9.55 -3.76
N TYR A 30 -11.00 -9.32 -2.89
CA TYR A 30 -10.37 -8.01 -2.78
C TYR A 30 -9.02 -8.13 -2.09
N ILE A 31 -8.24 -7.04 -2.19
CA ILE A 31 -7.02 -6.89 -1.41
C ILE A 31 -7.10 -5.56 -0.68
N VAL A 32 -6.30 -5.44 0.38
CA VAL A 32 -6.19 -4.20 1.13
C VAL A 32 -4.78 -3.68 0.95
N LEU A 33 -4.67 -2.43 0.52
CA LEU A 33 -3.39 -1.74 0.36
C LEU A 33 -3.22 -0.72 1.46
N CYS A 34 -2.07 -0.73 2.11
CA CYS A 34 -1.70 0.32 3.04
C CYS A 34 -0.95 1.39 2.25
N ILE A 35 -1.55 2.57 2.11
CA ILE A 35 -0.99 3.63 1.28
C ILE A 35 -0.29 4.70 2.10
N HIS A 36 -0.45 4.68 3.41
CA HIS A 36 0.20 5.63 4.28
C HIS A 36 0.33 5.03 5.68
N ARG A 37 1.46 5.28 6.31
CA ARG A 37 1.71 4.76 7.66
C ARG A 37 2.57 5.76 8.41
N GLU A 38 2.16 6.11 9.62
CA GLU A 38 2.92 7.03 10.44
C GLU A 38 2.77 6.65 11.91
N LEU A 39 3.75 7.02 12.72
CA LEU A 39 3.69 6.78 14.15
C LEU A 39 2.71 7.75 14.79
N LYS A 40 1.90 7.23 15.69
CA LYS A 40 1.03 8.07 16.50
C LYS A 40 1.86 8.81 17.54
N THR A 41 1.36 9.96 17.98
CA THR A 41 1.98 10.63 19.12
C THR A 41 1.77 9.77 20.35
N PRO A 42 2.58 9.97 21.42
CA PRO A 42 2.40 9.19 22.65
C PRO A 42 0.98 9.28 23.19
N GLU A 43 0.34 10.43 23.05
CA GLU A 43 -1.04 10.59 23.54
C GLU A 43 -2.02 9.77 22.73
N GLU A 44 -1.86 9.79 21.41
CA GLU A 44 -2.74 9.02 20.55
C GLU A 44 -2.55 7.53 20.72
N ALA A 45 -1.32 7.11 21.01
CA ALA A 45 -1.02 5.70 21.19
C ALA A 45 -1.52 5.16 22.52
N ARG A 46 -1.83 6.04 23.47
CA ARG A 46 -2.26 5.62 24.79
C ARG A 46 -3.61 4.92 24.68
N GLY A 47 -3.64 3.68 25.15
CA GLY A 47 -4.87 2.90 25.08
C GLY A 47 -5.19 2.31 23.73
N ALA A 48 -4.38 2.59 22.70
CA ALA A 48 -4.60 2.06 21.37
C ALA A 48 -3.90 0.71 21.23
N ARG A 49 -4.41 -0.13 20.32
CA ARG A 49 -3.82 -1.43 20.05
C ARG A 49 -2.50 -1.32 19.32
N SER A 50 -2.37 -0.27 18.52
CA SER A 50 -1.19 -0.10 17.68
C SER A 50 -0.67 1.31 17.84
N LYS A 51 0.66 1.45 17.80
CA LYS A 51 1.28 2.76 17.81
C LYS A 51 1.36 3.40 16.44
N TRP A 52 0.84 2.70 15.42
CA TRP A 52 0.86 3.18 14.04
C TRP A 52 -0.52 3.66 13.63
N ARG A 53 -0.55 4.76 12.88
CA ARG A 53 -1.74 5.19 12.17
C ARG A 53 -1.56 4.80 10.71
N GLU A 54 -2.52 4.08 10.18
CA GLU A 54 -2.42 3.59 8.80
C GLU A 54 -3.64 4.01 8.02
N VAL A 55 -3.42 4.36 6.75
CA VAL A 55 -4.49 4.62 5.81
C VAL A 55 -4.48 3.46 4.82
N LYS A 56 -5.61 2.80 4.69
CA LYS A 56 -5.75 1.62 3.85
C LYS A 56 -6.90 1.80 2.89
N ILE A 57 -6.75 1.21 1.71
CA ILE A 57 -7.83 1.19 0.73
C ILE A 57 -8.12 -0.25 0.33
N LEU A 58 -9.39 -0.51 0.01
CA LEU A 58 -9.79 -1.80 -0.51
C LEU A 58 -9.82 -1.71 -2.03
N VAL A 59 -9.23 -2.71 -2.68
CA VAL A 59 -9.29 -2.82 -4.13
C VAL A 59 -10.01 -4.11 -4.45
N PHE A 60 -11.21 -4.02 -4.99
CA PHE A 60 -12.00 -5.19 -5.34
C PHE A 60 -11.47 -5.81 -6.63
N LYS A 61 -11.74 -7.08 -6.81
CA LYS A 61 -11.19 -7.82 -7.91
C LYS A 61 -11.58 -7.23 -9.27
N ALA A 62 -12.72 -6.57 -9.35
CA ALA A 62 -13.14 -5.89 -10.57
C ALA A 62 -12.18 -4.77 -10.98
N HIS A 63 -11.37 -4.30 -10.06
CA HIS A 63 -10.43 -3.19 -10.28
C HIS A 63 -8.97 -3.63 -10.21
N PHE A 64 -8.70 -4.93 -10.19
CA PHE A 64 -7.32 -5.41 -10.13
C PHE A 64 -6.50 -4.99 -11.35
N ASP A 65 -7.15 -4.72 -12.47
CA ASP A 65 -6.46 -4.25 -13.65
C ASP A 65 -5.88 -2.85 -13.48
N GLN A 66 -6.29 -2.13 -12.45
CA GLN A 66 -5.77 -0.80 -12.14
C GLN A 66 -4.56 -0.86 -11.23
N LEU A 67 -4.15 -2.06 -10.82
CA LEU A 67 -2.97 -2.25 -10.00
C LEU A 67 -1.75 -2.44 -10.89
N ILE A 68 -0.70 -1.69 -10.60
CA ILE A 68 0.55 -1.78 -11.34
C ILE A 68 1.61 -2.30 -10.38
N PRO A 69 2.21 -3.47 -10.66
CA PRO A 69 3.20 -4.02 -9.77
C PRO A 69 4.42 -3.11 -9.65
N ARG A 70 4.95 -3.02 -8.44
CA ARG A 70 6.20 -2.32 -8.15
C ARG A 70 7.16 -3.34 -7.59
N THR A 71 8.39 -3.30 -8.06
CA THR A 71 9.40 -4.25 -7.61
C THR A 71 10.45 -3.57 -6.80
N ASN A 72 11.13 -4.34 -5.97
CA ASN A 72 12.26 -3.83 -5.21
C ASN A 72 13.37 -3.39 -6.13
N ASP A 73 13.48 -4.01 -7.27
CA ASP A 73 14.52 -3.63 -8.23
C ASP A 73 14.36 -2.19 -8.68
N SER A 74 13.10 -1.79 -8.93
CA SER A 74 12.86 -0.40 -9.30
C SER A 74 13.29 0.54 -8.21
N ILE A 75 13.06 0.17 -6.98
CA ILE A 75 13.41 1.01 -5.85
C ILE A 75 14.91 1.08 -5.70
N GLN A 76 15.59 -0.03 -5.88
CA GLN A 76 17.03 -0.09 -5.70
C GLN A 76 17.77 0.69 -6.75
N GLU A 77 17.24 0.74 -7.93
CA GLU A 77 17.92 1.46 -9.00
C GLU A 77 17.98 2.93 -8.75
N SER A 78 17.11 3.40 -7.97
CA SER A 78 17.14 4.81 -7.67
C SER A 78 18.39 5.21 -6.93
N PRO A 79 19.05 4.38 -6.34
CA PRO A 79 20.28 4.72 -5.66
C PRO A 79 21.45 4.87 -6.49
N ILE A 80 21.14 4.38 -6.69
CA ILE A 80 21.79 4.26 -6.89
C ILE A 80 22.44 4.63 -7.28
N SER A 81 22.31 4.71 -7.07
CA SER A 81 22.87 4.84 -7.22
C SER A 81 23.62 5.03 -7.31
N SER A 82 23.62 5.13 -7.35
CA SER A 82 24.26 5.19 -7.40
C SER A 82 24.98 5.36 -7.43
N PRO A 83 25.25 5.39 -7.50
CA PRO A 83 25.85 5.71 -7.41
C PRO A 83 26.15 5.97 -7.46
#